data_7de1833d21d5490bdf8f273cba922254
#
_entry.id   7de1833d21d5490bdf8f273cba922254
#
_cell.length_a   1.000
_cell.length_b   1.000
_cell.length_c   1.000
_cell.angle_alpha   90.00
_cell.angle_beta   90.00
_cell.angle_gamma   90.00
#
_symmetry.space_group_name_H-M   'P 1'
#
loop_
_entity.id
_entity.type
_entity.pdbx_description
1 polymer ?
#
loop_
_entity_poly.entity_id
_entity_poly.type
_entity_poly.pdbx_seq_one_letter_code
_entity_poly.pdbx_strand_id
1 'polypeptide(L)'
;MDARWRFADRAYIVLVPPLTTTLTFSFTHRPLVPFAHDYVHGDSEPWHKHDCAQLLHTLSGVVRVDTASGCWVVPPGRGVWLPAGTQHSLRITGNVAARTLFIDP
;
A
#
# COMPACT_ATOMS: atom_id res chain seq x y z
N MET A 1 18.12 16.89 11.09
CA MET A 1 17.38 15.73 10.57
C MET A 1 17.67 15.59 9.10
N ASP A 2 18.15 14.43 8.71
CA ASP A 2 18.55 14.15 7.33
C ASP A 2 17.31 14.16 6.41
N ALA A 3 17.41 14.85 5.26
CA ALA A 3 16.32 14.96 4.29
C ALA A 3 15.82 13.59 3.78
N ARG A 4 16.64 12.55 3.85
CA ARG A 4 16.26 11.20 3.45
C ARG A 4 15.09 10.64 4.24
N TRP A 5 14.95 11.03 5.49
CA TRP A 5 13.90 10.52 6.37
C TRP A 5 12.54 11.12 6.07
N ARG A 6 12.50 12.29 5.41
CA ARG A 6 11.24 12.94 5.05
C ARG A 6 10.44 12.19 3.99
N PHE A 7 11.12 11.46 3.10
CA PHE A 7 10.43 10.66 2.09
C PHE A 7 9.78 9.42 2.73
N ALA A 8 10.41 8.84 3.75
CA ALA A 8 9.87 7.69 4.46
C ALA A 8 8.63 8.03 5.28
N ASP A 9 8.41 9.30 5.58
CA ASP A 9 7.29 9.76 6.42
C ASP A 9 6.05 10.14 5.60
N ARG A 10 6.09 10.02 4.29
CA ARG A 10 4.99 10.41 3.41
C ARG A 10 4.49 9.24 2.58
N ALA A 11 3.19 9.23 2.33
CA ALA A 11 2.63 8.34 1.34
C ALA A 11 3.10 8.75 -0.07
N TYR A 12 3.39 7.78 -0.90
CA TYR A 12 3.77 8.01 -2.29
C TYR A 12 3.49 6.78 -3.15
N ILE A 13 3.37 7.02 -4.46
CA ILE A 13 3.16 5.95 -5.43
C ILE A 13 4.50 5.35 -5.83
N VAL A 14 4.54 4.03 -5.93
CA VAL A 14 5.71 3.27 -6.39
C VAL A 14 5.33 2.40 -7.58
N LEU A 15 6.30 2.11 -8.43
CA LEU A 15 6.17 1.13 -9.48
C LEU A 15 6.36 -0.25 -8.88
N VAL A 16 5.39 -1.14 -9.10
CA VAL A 16 5.47 -2.52 -8.65
C VAL A 16 5.76 -3.40 -9.86
N PRO A 17 6.86 -4.16 -9.87
CA PRO A 17 7.18 -5.03 -10.98
C PRO A 17 6.10 -6.10 -11.22
N PRO A 18 5.96 -6.63 -12.45
CA PRO A 18 5.05 -7.73 -12.70
C PRO A 18 5.39 -8.94 -11.84
N LEU A 19 4.37 -9.68 -11.41
CA LEU A 19 4.50 -10.83 -10.51
C LEU A 19 5.27 -12.03 -11.10
N THR A 20 5.60 -11.99 -12.36
CA THR A 20 6.46 -13.01 -12.99
C THR A 20 7.91 -12.92 -12.51
N THR A 21 8.27 -11.82 -11.85
CA THR A 21 9.59 -11.67 -11.24
C THR A 21 9.52 -12.15 -9.81
N THR A 22 10.28 -13.17 -9.47
CA THR A 22 10.43 -13.60 -8.10
C THR A 22 11.14 -12.49 -7.33
N LEU A 23 10.37 -11.67 -6.64
CA LEU A 23 10.94 -10.67 -5.76
C LEU A 23 11.38 -11.39 -4.49
N THR A 24 12.64 -11.72 -4.43
CA THR A 24 13.23 -12.21 -3.19
C THR A 24 13.54 -10.99 -2.33
N PHE A 25 12.59 -10.61 -1.50
CA PHE A 25 12.86 -9.62 -0.47
C PHE A 25 13.59 -10.30 0.67
N SER A 26 14.89 -10.09 0.72
CA SER A 26 15.71 -10.56 1.82
C SER A 26 15.66 -9.53 2.94
N PHE A 27 14.59 -9.53 3.71
CA PHE A 27 14.50 -8.73 4.93
C PHE A 27 15.04 -9.58 6.07
N THR A 28 16.30 -9.35 6.43
CA THR A 28 16.97 -10.16 7.43
C THR A 28 16.58 -9.84 8.88
N HIS A 29 15.89 -8.71 9.13
CA HIS A 29 15.69 -8.25 10.51
C HIS A 29 14.29 -7.72 10.83
N ARG A 30 13.34 -7.72 9.88
CA ARG A 30 12.00 -7.19 10.12
C ARG A 30 10.95 -8.15 9.60
N PRO A 31 9.94 -8.46 10.40
CA PRO A 31 8.83 -9.27 9.91
C PRO A 31 8.14 -8.59 8.75
N LEU A 32 7.93 -9.34 7.68
CA LEU A 32 7.19 -8.93 6.53
C LEU A 32 5.94 -9.81 6.49
N VAL A 33 4.76 -9.19 6.55
CA VAL A 33 3.50 -9.93 6.54
C VAL A 33 2.75 -9.63 5.25
N PRO A 34 2.69 -10.59 4.32
CA PRO A 34 1.87 -10.45 3.13
C PRO A 34 0.40 -10.67 3.47
N PHE A 35 -0.46 -9.91 2.79
CA PHE A 35 -1.90 -10.01 2.96
C PHE A 35 -2.57 -9.85 1.60
N ALA A 36 -3.50 -10.76 1.28
CA ALA A 36 -4.27 -10.73 0.05
C ALA A 36 -5.74 -10.49 0.37
N HIS A 37 -6.36 -9.56 -0.35
CA HIS A 37 -7.77 -9.29 -0.18
C HIS A 37 -8.39 -8.94 -1.53
N ASP A 38 -9.51 -9.58 -1.85
CA ASP A 38 -10.27 -9.30 -3.06
C ASP A 38 -11.49 -8.47 -2.67
N TYR A 39 -11.54 -7.25 -3.21
CA TYR A 39 -12.65 -6.32 -3.01
C TYR A 39 -13.64 -6.41 -4.16
N VAL A 40 -14.90 -6.18 -3.87
CA VAL A 40 -15.93 -6.01 -4.88
C VAL A 40 -16.32 -4.54 -5.01
N HIS A 41 -16.94 -4.20 -6.13
CA HIS A 41 -17.36 -2.81 -6.39
C HIS A 41 -18.20 -2.26 -5.25
N GLY A 42 -17.85 -1.06 -4.80
CA GLY A 42 -18.55 -0.38 -3.73
C GLY A 42 -18.00 -0.67 -2.34
N ASP A 43 -17.08 -1.62 -2.20
CA ASP A 43 -16.40 -1.84 -0.93
C ASP A 43 -15.61 -0.60 -0.52
N SER A 44 -15.50 -0.41 0.76
CA SER A 44 -14.69 0.66 1.33
C SER A 44 -14.11 0.21 2.66
N GLU A 45 -13.00 0.81 3.02
CA GLU A 45 -12.46 0.71 4.36
C GLU A 45 -12.46 2.09 4.99
N PRO A 46 -12.99 2.23 6.23
CA PRO A 46 -13.03 3.53 6.90
C PRO A 46 -11.64 3.99 7.27
N TRP A 47 -11.53 5.24 7.72
CA TRP A 47 -10.28 5.78 8.22
C TRP A 47 -9.72 4.90 9.33
N HIS A 48 -8.48 4.48 9.12
CA HIS A 48 -7.74 3.64 10.08
C HIS A 48 -6.25 3.86 9.90
N LYS A 49 -5.47 3.33 10.82
CA LYS A 49 -4.01 3.35 10.74
C LYS A 49 -3.45 2.03 11.28
N HIS A 50 -2.24 1.73 10.87
CA HIS A 50 -1.48 0.58 11.35
C HIS A 50 -0.19 1.04 12.03
N ASP A 51 0.31 0.24 12.95
CA ASP A 51 1.59 0.51 13.62
C ASP A 51 2.79 0.17 12.75
N CYS A 52 2.57 -0.48 11.63
CA CYS A 52 3.60 -0.84 10.67
C CYS A 52 3.40 -0.07 9.36
N ALA A 53 4.46 -0.01 8.56
CA ALA A 53 4.38 0.51 7.21
C ALA A 53 3.63 -0.46 6.32
N GLN A 54 3.01 0.05 5.27
CA GLN A 54 2.20 -0.74 4.35
C GLN A 54 2.54 -0.37 2.91
N LEU A 55 2.81 -1.39 2.10
CA LEU A 55 2.85 -1.26 0.66
C LEU A 55 1.60 -1.92 0.09
N LEU A 56 0.67 -1.12 -0.40
CA LEU A 56 -0.57 -1.60 -1.00
C LEU A 56 -0.47 -1.52 -2.51
N HIS A 57 -0.69 -2.65 -3.19
CA HIS A 57 -0.77 -2.67 -4.64
C HIS A 57 -1.90 -3.57 -5.12
N THR A 58 -2.21 -3.49 -6.41
CA THR A 58 -3.27 -4.31 -6.99
C THR A 58 -2.73 -5.14 -8.15
N LEU A 59 -3.22 -6.37 -8.25
CA LEU A 59 -3.02 -7.22 -9.42
C LEU A 59 -3.99 -6.86 -10.52
N SER A 60 -5.19 -6.46 -10.15
CA SER A 60 -6.24 -6.02 -11.05
C SER A 60 -7.12 -4.99 -10.33
N GLY A 61 -7.71 -4.10 -11.11
CA GLY A 61 -8.58 -3.06 -10.57
C GLY A 61 -7.81 -1.85 -10.04
N VAL A 62 -8.57 -0.85 -9.60
CA VAL A 62 -8.06 0.45 -9.18
C VAL A 62 -8.56 0.75 -7.77
N VAL A 63 -7.64 1.13 -6.90
CA VAL A 63 -7.96 1.52 -5.52
C VAL A 63 -7.71 3.01 -5.35
N ARG A 64 -8.66 3.71 -4.74
CA ARG A 64 -8.46 5.06 -4.25
C ARG A 64 -8.08 5.01 -2.78
N VAL A 65 -6.96 5.64 -2.46
CA VAL A 65 -6.47 5.76 -1.08
C VAL A 65 -6.47 7.23 -0.69
N ASP A 66 -7.23 7.57 0.33
CA ASP A 66 -7.25 8.93 0.89
C ASP A 66 -6.38 8.97 2.14
N THR A 67 -5.56 10.00 2.24
CA THR A 67 -4.78 10.33 3.44
C THR A 67 -5.02 11.79 3.80
N ALA A 68 -4.53 12.22 4.97
CA ALA A 68 -4.63 13.62 5.37
C ALA A 68 -3.91 14.57 4.40
N SER A 69 -2.90 14.09 3.69
CA SER A 69 -2.09 14.90 2.76
C SER A 69 -2.53 14.80 1.31
N GLY A 70 -3.48 13.95 0.98
CA GLY A 70 -3.95 13.83 -0.40
C GLY A 70 -4.67 12.55 -0.72
N CYS A 71 -4.99 12.41 -1.99
CA CYS A 71 -5.67 11.24 -2.54
C CYS A 71 -4.75 10.58 -3.58
N TRP A 72 -4.67 9.26 -3.51
CA TRP A 72 -3.87 8.46 -4.41
C TRP A 72 -4.77 7.51 -5.17
N VAL A 73 -4.63 7.47 -6.49
CA VAL A 73 -5.30 6.48 -7.32
C VAL A 73 -4.28 5.46 -7.76
N VAL A 74 -4.50 4.20 -7.37
CA VAL A 74 -3.52 3.12 -7.51
C VAL A 74 -4.03 2.12 -8.56
N PRO A 75 -3.54 2.20 -9.81
CA PRO A 75 -3.87 1.24 -10.85
C PRO A 75 -2.98 -0.01 -10.75
N PRO A 76 -3.29 -1.07 -11.51
CA PRO A 76 -2.39 -2.23 -11.59
C PRO A 76 -0.98 -1.82 -12.01
N GLY A 77 0.01 -2.49 -11.44
CA GLY A 77 1.42 -2.17 -11.69
C GLY A 77 1.95 -1.01 -10.87
N ARG A 78 1.12 -0.41 -10.03
CA ARG A 78 1.52 0.63 -9.08
C ARG A 78 1.16 0.22 -7.68
N GLY A 79 1.85 0.77 -6.73
CA GLY A 79 1.54 0.63 -5.32
C GLY A 79 1.59 1.97 -4.63
N VAL A 80 0.99 2.05 -3.45
CA VAL A 80 1.13 3.19 -2.58
C VAL A 80 1.88 2.78 -1.33
N TRP A 81 2.88 3.55 -0.99
CA TRP A 81 3.62 3.39 0.26
C TRP A 81 2.94 4.23 1.33
N LEU A 82 2.56 3.57 2.42
CA LEU A 82 1.95 4.22 3.59
C LEU A 82 2.87 4.00 4.79
N PRO A 83 3.53 5.05 5.27
CA PRO A 83 4.37 4.93 6.47
C PRO A 83 3.56 4.47 7.68
N ALA A 84 4.24 3.91 8.67
CA ALA A 84 3.63 3.52 9.94
C ALA A 84 2.87 4.71 10.57
N GLY A 85 1.68 4.47 11.07
CA GLY A 85 0.86 5.49 11.68
C GLY A 85 0.09 6.40 10.74
N THR A 86 0.21 6.21 9.41
CA THR A 86 -0.53 7.02 8.45
C THR A 86 -2.00 6.65 8.46
N GLN A 87 -2.86 7.61 8.80
CA GLN A 87 -4.30 7.43 8.69
C GLN A 87 -4.72 7.44 7.22
N HIS A 88 -5.51 6.47 6.84
CA HIS A 88 -5.98 6.34 5.47
C HIS A 88 -7.33 5.65 5.40
N SER A 89 -8.00 5.85 4.26
CA SER A 89 -9.23 5.15 3.92
C SER A 89 -9.13 4.64 2.49
N LEU A 90 -9.88 3.58 2.19
CA LEU A 90 -9.91 2.99 0.85
C LEU A 90 -11.31 3.10 0.25
N ARG A 91 -11.35 3.37 -1.05
CA ARG A 91 -12.57 3.29 -1.87
C ARG A 91 -12.31 2.41 -3.07
N ILE A 92 -13.23 1.51 -3.31
CA ILE A 92 -13.10 0.50 -4.35
C ILE A 92 -14.12 0.77 -5.46
N THR A 93 -13.62 0.92 -6.67
CA THR A 93 -14.45 1.04 -7.87
C THR A 93 -14.13 -0.15 -8.79
N GLY A 94 -15.15 -0.95 -9.10
CA GLY A 94 -14.95 -2.22 -9.79
C GLY A 94 -14.39 -3.27 -8.83
N ASN A 95 -14.07 -4.44 -9.36
CA ASN A 95 -13.46 -5.51 -8.57
C ASN A 95 -11.94 -5.30 -8.49
N VAL A 96 -11.38 -5.53 -7.33
CA VAL A 96 -9.95 -5.30 -7.09
C VAL A 96 -9.32 -6.51 -6.39
N ALA A 97 -8.27 -7.03 -6.97
CA ALA A 97 -7.41 -8.01 -6.31
C ALA A 97 -6.24 -7.25 -5.67
N ALA A 98 -6.37 -6.94 -4.39
CA ALA A 98 -5.37 -6.18 -3.65
C ALA A 98 -4.34 -7.09 -3.00
N ARG A 99 -3.11 -6.62 -2.95
CA ARG A 99 -2.00 -7.30 -2.28
C ARG A 99 -1.26 -6.28 -1.44
N THR A 100 -1.07 -6.61 -0.18
CA THR A 100 -0.45 -5.71 0.78
C THR A 100 0.74 -6.40 1.44
N LEU A 101 1.80 -5.64 1.63
CA LEU A 101 2.91 -6.01 2.48
C LEU A 101 2.92 -5.10 3.70
N PHE A 102 2.78 -5.68 4.88
CA PHE A 102 2.98 -4.96 6.12
C PHE A 102 4.41 -5.16 6.57
N ILE A 103 5.08 -4.07 6.86
CA ILE A 103 6.50 -4.05 7.22
C ILE A 103 6.62 -3.45 8.61
N ASP A 104 7.08 -4.24 9.56
CA ASP A 104 7.29 -3.78 10.92
C ASP A 104 8.42 -2.74 10.93
N PRO A 105 8.20 -1.59 11.57
CA PRO A 105 9.22 -0.54 11.66
C PRO A 105 10.44 -0.91 12.50
#